data_7889473b8d1a60b416902853319b7825
#
_entry.id   7889473b8d1a60b416902853319b7825
#
_cell.length_a   1.000
_cell.length_b   1.000
_cell.length_c   1.000
_cell.angle_alpha   90.00
_cell.angle_beta   90.00
_cell.angle_gamma   90.00
#
_symmetry.space_group_name_H-M   'P 1'
#
loop_
_entity.id
_entity.type
_entity.pdbx_description
1 polymer ?
#
loop_
_entity_poly.entity_id
_entity_poly.type
_entity_poly.pdbx_seq_one_letter_code
_entity_poly.pdbx_strand_id
1 'polypeptide(L)' 'MEFIVTLEQDEDGAWIAECPAISGCVSQGATREEALENVREAIRLCLEVREELKMARPREVRRVHVAA' A
#
# COMPACT_ATOMS: atom_id res chain seq x y z
N MET A 1 -8.03 -6.86 11.35
CA MET A 1 -7.90 -5.52 10.76
C MET A 1 -8.34 -5.54 9.31
N GLU A 2 -9.21 -4.64 8.94
CA GLU A 2 -9.74 -4.58 7.58
C GLU A 2 -9.19 -3.39 6.82
N PHE A 3 -8.95 -3.60 5.53
CA PHE A 3 -8.54 -2.53 4.62
C PHE A 3 -9.46 -2.52 3.40
N ILE A 4 -9.80 -1.33 2.97
CA ILE A 4 -10.54 -1.16 1.73
C ILE A 4 -9.56 -1.22 0.58
N VAL A 5 -9.84 -2.06 -0.40
CA VAL A 5 -9.02 -2.26 -1.58
C VAL A 5 -9.86 -1.94 -2.82
N THR A 6 -9.31 -1.15 -3.72
CA THR A 6 -9.95 -0.89 -5.00
C THR A 6 -9.40 -1.84 -6.05
N LEU A 7 -10.26 -2.27 -6.97
CA LEU A 7 -9.89 -3.13 -8.08
C LEU A 7 -10.22 -2.44 -9.39
N GLU A 8 -9.29 -2.49 -10.32
CA GLU A 8 -9.44 -1.91 -11.63
C GLU A 8 -8.80 -2.83 -12.66
N GLN A 9 -9.40 -2.93 -13.83
CA GLN A 9 -8.82 -3.69 -14.94
C GLN A 9 -8.26 -2.71 -15.95
N ASP A 10 -7.01 -2.92 -16.36
CA ASP A 10 -6.39 -2.05 -17.35
C ASP A 10 -6.74 -2.47 -18.78
N GLU A 11 -6.22 -1.73 -19.75
CA GLU A 11 -6.50 -1.97 -21.17
C GLU A 11 -6.01 -3.33 -21.65
N ASP A 12 -4.97 -3.86 -21.04
CA ASP A 12 -4.39 -5.16 -21.40
C ASP A 12 -5.07 -6.32 -20.68
N GLY A 13 -6.06 -6.03 -19.85
CA GLY A 13 -6.79 -7.06 -19.12
C GLY A 13 -6.20 -7.42 -17.78
N ALA A 14 -5.10 -6.81 -17.38
CA ALA A 14 -4.51 -7.03 -16.06
C ALA A 14 -5.35 -6.36 -14.99
N TRP A 15 -5.45 -7.00 -13.83
CA TRP A 15 -6.16 -6.45 -12.69
C TRP A 15 -5.19 -5.71 -11.78
N ILE A 16 -5.58 -4.53 -11.36
CA ILE A 16 -4.79 -3.69 -10.46
C ILE A 16 -5.55 -3.53 -9.15
N ALA A 17 -4.90 -3.87 -8.05
CA ALA A 17 -5.46 -3.72 -6.72
C ALA A 17 -4.67 -2.66 -5.96
N GLU A 18 -5.38 -1.76 -5.31
CA GLU A 18 -4.75 -0.68 -4.56
C GLU A 18 -5.39 -0.55 -3.19
N CYS A 19 -4.58 -0.30 -2.19
CA CYS A 19 -5.05 0.02 -0.84
C CYS A 19 -4.83 1.51 -0.58
N PRO A 20 -5.87 2.34 -0.72
CA PRO A 20 -5.71 3.80 -0.57
C PRO A 20 -5.25 4.24 0.81
N ALA A 21 -5.53 3.43 1.84
CA ALA A 21 -5.11 3.75 3.21
C ALA A 21 -3.60 3.68 3.41
N ILE A 22 -2.90 2.98 2.52
CA ILE A 22 -1.45 2.83 2.60
C ILE A 22 -0.83 3.38 1.32
N SER A 23 -0.08 4.47 1.45
CA SER A 23 0.55 5.12 0.30
C SER A 23 1.50 4.17 -0.43
N GLY A 24 1.35 4.06 -1.72
CA GLY A 24 2.20 3.22 -2.57
C GLY A 24 1.88 1.74 -2.52
N CYS A 25 0.81 1.34 -1.86
CA CYS A 25 0.43 -0.07 -1.79
C CYS A 25 -0.45 -0.44 -2.99
N VAL A 26 0.19 -0.89 -4.05
CA VAL A 26 -0.44 -1.27 -5.31
C VAL A 26 0.11 -2.62 -5.75
N SER A 27 -0.75 -3.49 -6.24
CA SER A 27 -0.34 -4.77 -6.79
C SER A 27 -1.19 -5.09 -8.02
N GLN A 28 -0.74 -6.03 -8.82
CA GLN A 28 -1.46 -6.45 -10.00
C GLN A 28 -1.45 -7.96 -10.15
N GLY A 29 -2.34 -8.45 -10.99
CA GLY A 29 -2.45 -9.88 -11.28
C GLY A 29 -3.18 -10.11 -12.57
N ALA A 30 -3.06 -11.31 -13.11
CA ALA A 30 -3.75 -11.71 -14.32
C ALA A 30 -5.25 -11.90 -14.09
N THR A 31 -5.64 -12.18 -12.85
CA THR A 31 -7.04 -12.32 -12.43
C THR A 31 -7.32 -11.43 -11.25
N ARG A 32 -8.61 -11.21 -10.98
CA ARG A 32 -9.05 -10.45 -9.82
C ARG A 32 -8.53 -11.08 -8.52
N GLU A 33 -8.65 -12.40 -8.42
CA GLU A 33 -8.23 -13.14 -7.23
C GLU A 33 -6.73 -13.04 -7.00
N GLU A 34 -5.95 -13.11 -8.08
CA GLU A 34 -4.50 -12.96 -8.00
C GLU A 34 -4.11 -11.56 -7.54
N ALA A 35 -4.74 -10.53 -8.09
CA ALA A 35 -4.49 -9.15 -7.68
C ALA A 35 -4.82 -8.93 -6.19
N LEU A 36 -5.93 -9.53 -5.72
CA LEU A 36 -6.32 -9.44 -4.30
C LEU A 36 -5.31 -10.14 -3.40
N GLU A 37 -4.84 -11.31 -3.79
CA GLU A 37 -3.82 -12.03 -3.03
C GLU A 37 -2.53 -11.22 -2.96
N ASN A 38 -2.12 -10.67 -4.09
CA ASN A 38 -0.89 -9.88 -4.18
C ASN A 38 -0.97 -8.60 -3.35
N VAL A 39 -2.10 -7.90 -3.36
CA VAL A 39 -2.25 -6.69 -2.56
C VAL A 39 -2.31 -7.01 -1.07
N ARG A 40 -2.88 -8.15 -0.71
CA ARG A 40 -2.90 -8.60 0.69
C ARG A 40 -1.48 -8.79 1.21
N GLU A 41 -0.64 -9.44 0.43
CA GLU A 41 0.76 -9.63 0.77
C GLU A 41 1.51 -8.29 0.83
N ALA A 42 1.23 -7.40 -0.11
CA ALA A 42 1.83 -6.07 -0.12
C ALA A 42 1.46 -5.27 1.12
N ILE A 43 0.20 -5.35 1.56
CA ILE A 43 -0.26 -4.70 2.79
C ILE A 43 0.51 -5.23 3.98
N ARG A 44 0.64 -6.55 4.08
CA ARG A 44 1.33 -7.19 5.18
C ARG A 44 2.79 -6.74 5.26
N LEU A 45 3.48 -6.73 4.12
CA LEU A 45 4.86 -6.28 4.04
C LEU A 45 5.01 -4.81 4.41
N CYS A 46 4.09 -3.96 3.95
CA CYS A 46 4.11 -2.54 4.29
C CYS A 46 3.95 -2.32 5.81
N LEU A 47 3.08 -3.09 6.45
CA LEU A 47 2.87 -2.99 7.89
C LEU A 47 4.09 -3.47 8.66
N GLU A 48 4.73 -4.56 8.22
CA GLU A 48 5.96 -5.07 8.84
C GLU A 48 7.10 -4.06 8.74
N VAL A 49 7.29 -3.45 7.58
CA VAL A 49 8.32 -2.44 7.38
C VAL A 49 8.08 -1.23 8.27
N ARG A 50 6.83 -0.80 8.40
CA ARG A 50 6.49 0.31 9.29
C ARG A 50 6.82 0.00 10.74
N GLU A 51 6.54 -1.20 11.21
CA GLU A 51 6.88 -1.62 12.56
C GLU A 51 8.38 -1.65 12.78
N GLU A 52 9.13 -2.22 11.85
CA GLU A 52 10.59 -2.26 11.93
C GLU A 52 11.20 -0.87 11.98
N LEU A 53 10.75 0.03 11.11
CA LEU A 53 11.22 1.41 11.08
C LEU A 53 10.86 2.15 12.38
N LYS A 54 9.71 1.88 12.93
CA LYS A 54 9.25 2.48 14.17
C LYS A 54 10.08 2.01 15.37
N MET A 55 10.49 0.74 15.36
CA MET A 55 11.31 0.16 16.42
C MET A 55 12.79 0.48 16.28
N ALA A 56 13.29 0.54 15.04
CA ALA A 56 14.70 0.74 14.75
C ALA A 56 15.12 2.21 14.81
N ARG A 57 14.21 3.13 14.52
CA ARG A 57 14.49 4.56 14.48
C ARG A 57 13.35 5.37 15.08
N PRO A 58 13.63 6.21 16.08
CA PRO A 58 12.62 7.15 16.55
C PRO A 58 12.19 8.02 15.38
N ARG A 59 10.89 8.20 15.27
CA ARG A 59 10.36 9.07 14.21
C ARG A 59 10.60 10.52 14.59
N GLU A 60 11.34 11.22 13.76
CA GLU A 60 11.54 12.64 13.95
C GLU A 60 10.44 13.40 13.24
N VAL A 61 9.72 14.21 14.00
CA VAL A 61 8.65 15.04 13.46
C VAL A 61 9.12 16.49 13.48
N ARG A 62 9.17 17.10 12.32
CA ARG A 62 9.56 18.48 12.19
C ARG A 62 8.44 19.32 11.61
N ARG A 63 8.29 20.51 12.13
CA ARG A 63 7.33 21.47 11.61
C ARG A 63 8.09 22.42 10.66
N VAL A 64 7.67 22.42 9.41
CA VAL A 64 8.28 23.28 8.40
C VAL A 64 7.33 24.41 8.06
N HIS A 65 7.83 25.62 8.15
CA HIS A 65 7.06 26.81 7.78
C HIS A 65 7.36 27.16 6.32
N VAL A 66 6.30 27.28 5.54
CA VAL A 66 6.42 27.68 4.14
C VAL A 66 5.74 29.03 3.97
N ALA A 67 6.50 30.03 3.54
CA ALA A 67 5.95 31.34 3.24
C ALA A 67 5.20 31.28 1.90
N ALA A 68 3.96 31.70 1.90
CA ALA A 68 3.13 31.73 0.70
C ALA A 68 3.22 33.06 -0.02
#